data_65a800c33668b2a7c4143eff74cafb3d
#
_entry.id   65a800c33668b2a7c4143eff74cafb3d
#
_cell.length_a   1.000
_cell.length_b   1.000
_cell.length_c   1.000
_cell.angle_alpha   90.00
_cell.angle_beta   90.00
_cell.angle_gamma   90.00
#
_symmetry.space_group_name_H-M   'P 1'
#
loop_
_entity.id
_entity.type
_entity.pdbx_description
1 polymer ?
#
loop_
_entity_poly.entity_id
_entity_poly.type
_entity_poly.pdbx_seq_one_letter_code
_entity_poly.pdbx_strand_id
1 'polypeptide(L)'
;MAQWYSFLQYFCNASELKERPERLNENTYEEGSYLGSIDTTDSYRIGLFHYRIKTGSVANKRVGLRNLVRPFLKYQFDAALVVFDSGDHWRLSFICDIKEEATSPKRYTYVFGCPDLLYRTPIERFNILMKKGISFENLKTAFSVEALSDEFFDKYREQYADFIQYITGKRIVKVGSKWEEKVLCKPNAALMLAFDHDEKKIRDYIKKMMGRITFLHFLQRKGWMCGDLNYMQNMFENSAYKNDYLDSVLEPLFFGILNTKTAER
;
A
#
# COMPACT_ATOMS: atom_id res chain seq x y z
N MET A 1 25.74 9.80 -1.91
CA MET A 1 25.43 8.40 -2.22
C MET A 1 23.93 8.33 -2.46
N ALA A 2 23.44 7.61 -3.46
CA ALA A 2 22.01 7.55 -3.76
C ALA A 2 21.27 6.80 -2.64
N GLN A 3 20.08 7.27 -2.26
CA GLN A 3 19.29 6.68 -1.16
C GLN A 3 19.01 5.18 -1.35
N TRP A 4 18.72 4.78 -2.59
CA TRP A 4 18.47 3.38 -2.93
C TRP A 4 19.72 2.48 -2.71
N TYR A 5 20.93 3.02 -2.94
CA TYR A 5 22.15 2.25 -2.73
C TYR A 5 22.44 2.03 -1.25
N SER A 6 22.24 3.08 -0.43
CA SER A 6 22.33 2.94 1.04
C SER A 6 21.31 1.95 1.59
N PHE A 7 20.09 1.91 1.01
CA PHE A 7 19.09 0.91 1.36
C PHE A 7 19.58 -0.51 1.02
N LEU A 8 20.12 -0.74 -0.19
CA LEU A 8 20.64 -2.04 -0.56
C LEU A 8 21.82 -2.49 0.31
N GLN A 9 22.71 -1.57 0.68
CA GLN A 9 23.81 -1.88 1.60
C GLN A 9 23.33 -2.28 2.98
N TYR A 10 22.22 -1.72 3.44
CA TYR A 10 21.59 -2.12 4.70
C TYR A 10 20.85 -3.46 4.59
N PHE A 11 20.21 -3.69 3.45
CA PHE A 11 19.37 -4.86 3.20
C PHE A 11 20.16 -6.11 2.83
N CYS A 12 21.25 -5.97 2.07
CA CYS A 12 22.09 -7.06 1.59
C CYS A 12 23.36 -7.18 2.44
N ASN A 13 23.87 -8.41 2.56
CA ASN A 13 25.21 -8.62 3.11
C ASN A 13 26.27 -8.08 2.13
N ALA A 14 27.43 -7.69 2.66
CA ALA A 14 28.52 -7.13 1.87
C ALA A 14 28.98 -8.06 0.72
N SER A 15 28.91 -9.38 0.93
CA SER A 15 29.27 -10.41 -0.07
C SER A 15 28.25 -10.55 -1.21
N GLU A 16 27.04 -10.04 -1.05
CA GLU A 16 25.96 -10.11 -2.04
C GLU A 16 26.01 -8.96 -3.04
N LEU A 17 26.68 -7.87 -2.68
CA LEU A 17 26.88 -6.71 -3.54
C LEU A 17 28.29 -6.70 -4.12
N LYS A 18 28.39 -6.53 -5.43
CA LYS A 18 29.69 -6.39 -6.11
C LYS A 18 30.30 -5.02 -5.79
N GLU A 19 31.60 -5.00 -5.51
CA GLU A 19 32.36 -3.76 -5.34
C GLU A 19 32.28 -2.85 -6.59
N ARG A 20 32.26 -3.47 -7.77
CA ARG A 20 32.09 -2.79 -9.06
C ARG A 20 30.91 -3.40 -9.80
N PRO A 21 29.79 -2.64 -9.93
CA PRO A 21 28.65 -3.08 -10.71
C PRO A 21 29.03 -3.36 -12.17
N GLU A 22 28.54 -4.47 -12.71
CA GLU A 22 28.71 -4.81 -14.11
C GLU A 22 27.70 -4.03 -14.94
N ARG A 23 28.18 -3.28 -15.96
CA ARG A 23 27.29 -2.62 -16.90
C ARG A 23 26.65 -3.68 -17.79
N LEU A 24 25.34 -3.57 -17.94
CA LEU A 24 24.57 -4.39 -18.86
C LEU A 24 24.59 -3.71 -20.23
N ASN A 25 24.90 -4.49 -21.30
CA ASN A 25 24.86 -3.98 -22.67
C ASN A 25 23.41 -3.71 -23.06
N GLU A 26 23.08 -2.45 -23.35
CA GLU A 26 21.72 -2.03 -23.54
C GLU A 26 21.46 -1.30 -24.83
N ASN A 27 20.28 -1.55 -25.35
CA ASN A 27 19.68 -0.76 -26.40
C ASN A 27 19.18 0.57 -25.83
N THR A 28 19.95 1.63 -26.05
CA THR A 28 19.61 3.04 -26.27
C THR A 28 18.88 3.90 -25.26
N TYR A 29 18.06 3.41 -24.31
CA TYR A 29 17.25 4.35 -23.53
C TYR A 29 17.48 4.36 -22.02
N GLU A 30 18.14 3.36 -21.47
CA GLU A 30 18.28 3.19 -20.02
C GLU A 30 19.64 2.58 -19.68
N GLU A 31 20.32 3.10 -18.65
CA GLU A 31 21.58 2.57 -18.17
C GLU A 31 21.33 1.50 -17.13
N GLY A 32 21.64 0.23 -17.42
CA GLY A 32 21.50 -0.88 -16.52
C GLY A 32 22.81 -1.34 -15.91
N SER A 33 22.72 -1.84 -14.70
CA SER A 33 23.83 -2.43 -13.97
C SER A 33 23.38 -3.66 -13.19
N TYR A 34 24.18 -4.70 -13.26
CA TYR A 34 24.06 -5.85 -12.37
C TYR A 34 24.88 -5.56 -11.10
N LEU A 35 24.22 -5.59 -9.96
CA LEU A 35 24.78 -5.22 -8.67
C LEU A 35 25.29 -6.41 -7.87
N GLY A 36 24.80 -7.61 -8.14
CA GLY A 36 25.10 -8.82 -7.38
C GLY A 36 23.91 -9.77 -7.27
N SER A 37 23.98 -10.73 -6.37
CA SER A 37 22.90 -11.69 -6.15
C SER A 37 22.82 -12.12 -4.69
N ILE A 38 21.61 -12.49 -4.28
CA ILE A 38 21.30 -13.09 -2.98
C ILE A 38 20.97 -14.56 -3.21
N ASP A 39 21.66 -15.48 -2.55
CA ASP A 39 21.25 -16.86 -2.45
C ASP A 39 20.37 -17.00 -1.20
N THR A 40 19.11 -17.34 -1.40
CA THR A 40 18.10 -17.38 -0.33
C THR A 40 18.20 -18.67 0.49
N THR A 41 17.65 -18.66 1.69
CA THR A 41 17.64 -19.84 2.60
C THR A 41 16.83 -21.01 2.05
N ASP A 42 15.91 -20.76 1.12
CA ASP A 42 15.08 -21.73 0.41
C ASP A 42 15.60 -22.06 -1.00
N SER A 43 16.93 -21.85 -1.23
CA SER A 43 17.66 -22.25 -2.43
C SER A 43 17.29 -21.56 -3.74
N TYR A 44 16.65 -20.37 -3.67
CA TYR A 44 16.43 -19.52 -4.84
C TYR A 44 17.57 -18.52 -4.98
N ARG A 45 17.90 -18.18 -6.22
CA ARG A 45 18.91 -17.17 -6.55
C ARG A 45 18.25 -15.89 -7.06
N ILE A 46 18.40 -14.80 -6.32
CA ILE A 46 17.78 -13.49 -6.59
C ILE A 46 18.84 -12.54 -7.17
N GLY A 47 18.67 -12.12 -8.41
CA GLY A 47 19.55 -11.12 -9.03
C GLY A 47 19.23 -9.70 -8.54
N LEU A 48 20.26 -8.89 -8.31
CA LEU A 48 20.16 -7.49 -7.91
C LEU A 48 20.52 -6.60 -9.10
N PHE A 49 19.59 -5.74 -9.51
CA PHE A 49 19.75 -4.89 -10.69
C PHE A 49 19.42 -3.43 -10.38
N HIS A 50 20.08 -2.53 -11.07
CA HIS A 50 19.76 -1.11 -11.10
C HIS A 50 19.61 -0.63 -12.54
N TYR A 51 18.57 0.15 -12.80
CA TYR A 51 18.32 0.82 -14.09
C TYR A 51 18.05 2.29 -13.89
N ARG A 52 18.87 3.13 -14.53
CA ARG A 52 18.64 4.57 -14.57
C ARG A 52 17.71 4.91 -15.72
N ILE A 53 16.55 5.47 -15.39
CA ILE A 53 15.51 5.84 -16.35
C ILE A 53 15.73 7.28 -16.80
N LYS A 54 16.07 7.48 -18.06
CA LYS A 54 16.38 8.81 -18.63
C LYS A 54 15.13 9.62 -19.00
N THR A 55 14.01 8.94 -19.28
CA THR A 55 12.79 9.60 -19.76
C THR A 55 11.56 9.18 -18.99
N GLY A 56 10.85 10.16 -18.43
CA GLY A 56 9.60 9.96 -17.71
C GLY A 56 9.78 9.48 -16.26
N SER A 57 8.69 9.48 -15.50
CA SER A 57 8.70 9.12 -14.07
C SER A 57 8.58 7.62 -13.87
N VAL A 58 9.40 7.04 -12.98
CA VAL A 58 9.27 5.65 -12.51
C VAL A 58 7.93 5.38 -11.82
N ALA A 59 7.25 6.41 -11.33
CA ALA A 59 5.94 6.26 -10.70
C ALA A 59 4.87 5.76 -11.69
N ASN A 60 4.96 6.13 -12.96
CA ASN A 60 3.95 5.87 -13.98
C ASN A 60 4.28 4.69 -14.91
N LYS A 61 5.57 4.43 -15.16
CA LYS A 61 6.02 3.29 -15.99
C LYS A 61 5.98 1.99 -15.17
N ARG A 62 5.29 0.97 -15.66
CA ARG A 62 5.14 -0.30 -14.92
C ARG A 62 5.52 -1.54 -15.73
N VAL A 63 4.95 -1.71 -16.89
CA VAL A 63 5.11 -2.94 -17.69
C VAL A 63 6.42 -2.95 -18.46
N GLY A 64 6.80 -1.83 -19.09
CA GLY A 64 8.04 -1.73 -19.88
C GLY A 64 9.30 -1.99 -19.07
N LEU A 65 9.34 -1.54 -17.80
CA LEU A 65 10.49 -1.72 -16.92
C LEU A 65 10.79 -3.20 -16.61
N ARG A 66 9.74 -4.01 -16.47
CA ARG A 66 9.88 -5.45 -16.19
C ARG A 66 10.57 -6.19 -17.35
N ASN A 67 10.31 -5.76 -18.57
CA ASN A 67 10.86 -6.41 -19.76
C ASN A 67 12.39 -6.29 -19.86
N LEU A 68 12.99 -5.29 -19.20
CA LEU A 68 14.44 -5.11 -19.15
C LEU A 68 15.15 -6.26 -18.40
N VAL A 69 14.48 -6.83 -17.42
CA VAL A 69 15.07 -7.85 -16.54
C VAL A 69 14.71 -9.28 -16.97
N ARG A 70 13.64 -9.46 -17.74
CA ARG A 70 13.16 -10.78 -18.19
C ARG A 70 14.24 -11.69 -18.83
N PRO A 71 15.14 -11.19 -19.67
CA PRO A 71 16.18 -12.04 -20.26
C PRO A 71 17.07 -12.71 -19.21
N PHE A 72 17.35 -12.03 -18.10
CA PHE A 72 18.19 -12.54 -17.02
C PHE A 72 17.45 -13.58 -16.16
N LEU A 73 16.13 -13.37 -15.93
CA LEU A 73 15.28 -14.31 -15.17
C LEU A 73 15.15 -15.66 -15.88
N LYS A 74 15.26 -15.69 -17.19
CA LYS A 74 15.09 -16.94 -17.95
C LYS A 74 16.26 -17.91 -17.80
N TYR A 75 17.48 -17.41 -17.57
CA TYR A 75 18.70 -18.21 -17.71
C TYR A 75 19.62 -18.17 -16.48
N GLN A 76 19.51 -17.18 -15.64
CA GLN A 76 20.50 -16.93 -14.60
C GLN A 76 19.95 -16.82 -13.18
N PHE A 77 18.70 -16.35 -13.03
CA PHE A 77 18.12 -16.08 -11.72
C PHE A 77 16.66 -16.54 -11.66
N ASP A 78 16.24 -16.98 -10.49
CA ASP A 78 14.85 -17.38 -10.23
C ASP A 78 13.94 -16.16 -10.10
N ALA A 79 14.47 -15.09 -9.52
CA ALA A 79 13.79 -13.81 -9.41
C ALA A 79 14.80 -12.65 -9.39
N ALA A 80 14.31 -11.42 -9.39
CA ALA A 80 15.13 -10.23 -9.31
C ALA A 80 14.55 -9.19 -8.36
N LEU A 81 15.43 -8.52 -7.61
CA LEU A 81 15.19 -7.24 -6.96
C LEU A 81 15.78 -6.14 -7.83
N VAL A 82 14.93 -5.24 -8.30
CA VAL A 82 15.32 -4.23 -9.28
C VAL A 82 15.01 -2.84 -8.76
N VAL A 83 16.04 -2.00 -8.76
CA VAL A 83 15.91 -0.56 -8.54
C VAL A 83 15.79 0.14 -9.88
N PHE A 84 14.69 0.84 -10.09
CA PHE A 84 14.52 1.78 -11.20
C PHE A 84 14.59 3.20 -10.64
N ASP A 85 15.55 3.99 -11.13
CA ASP A 85 15.87 5.32 -10.60
C ASP A 85 15.67 6.37 -11.68
N SER A 86 14.91 7.42 -11.40
CA SER A 86 14.69 8.59 -12.25
C SER A 86 15.31 9.89 -11.68
N GLY A 87 16.14 9.77 -10.65
CA GLY A 87 16.76 10.88 -9.94
C GLY A 87 15.95 11.29 -8.71
N ASP A 88 14.79 11.90 -8.92
CA ASP A 88 13.90 12.36 -7.82
C ASP A 88 13.18 11.22 -7.11
N HIS A 89 12.81 10.18 -7.89
CA HIS A 89 12.10 9.02 -7.38
C HIS A 89 12.80 7.74 -7.79
N TRP A 90 12.70 6.73 -6.94
CA TRP A 90 13.15 5.40 -7.26
C TRP A 90 12.10 4.35 -6.90
N ARG A 91 12.10 3.26 -7.63
CA ARG A 91 11.18 2.15 -7.47
C ARG A 91 11.97 0.90 -7.17
N LEU A 92 11.58 0.18 -6.13
CA LEU A 92 12.08 -1.16 -5.84
C LEU A 92 11.01 -2.17 -6.24
N SER A 93 11.37 -3.11 -7.11
CA SER A 93 10.47 -4.13 -7.62
C SER A 93 11.02 -5.52 -7.38
N PHE A 94 10.18 -6.42 -6.89
CA PHE A 94 10.45 -7.85 -6.85
C PHE A 94 9.78 -8.50 -8.07
N ILE A 95 10.58 -9.14 -8.93
CA ILE A 95 10.14 -9.67 -10.22
C ILE A 95 10.46 -11.16 -10.27
N CYS A 96 9.43 -11.98 -10.47
CA CYS A 96 9.54 -13.42 -10.72
C CYS A 96 8.66 -13.80 -11.90
N ASP A 97 9.18 -14.66 -12.78
CA ASP A 97 8.48 -15.17 -13.97
C ASP A 97 8.29 -16.70 -13.94
N ILE A 98 8.61 -17.38 -12.82
CA ILE A 98 8.28 -18.79 -12.62
C ILE A 98 6.74 -18.94 -12.69
N LYS A 99 6.24 -19.89 -13.51
CA LYS A 99 4.81 -19.96 -13.89
C LYS A 99 3.83 -19.92 -12.71
N GLU A 100 4.11 -20.63 -11.63
CA GLU A 100 3.25 -20.71 -10.44
C GLU A 100 3.49 -19.57 -9.44
N GLU A 101 4.66 -18.90 -9.55
CA GLU A 101 5.13 -17.86 -8.63
C GLU A 101 5.22 -16.48 -9.28
N ALA A 102 4.71 -16.33 -10.51
CA ALA A 102 4.85 -15.11 -11.29
C ALA A 102 4.24 -13.88 -10.62
N THR A 103 5.07 -12.84 -10.44
CA THR A 103 4.66 -11.58 -9.82
C THR A 103 3.99 -10.64 -10.82
N SER A 104 2.93 -9.95 -10.38
CA SER A 104 2.26 -8.94 -11.20
C SER A 104 3.07 -7.63 -11.25
N PRO A 105 3.24 -7.00 -12.44
CA PRO A 105 3.94 -5.72 -12.57
C PRO A 105 3.35 -4.57 -11.75
N LYS A 106 2.08 -4.69 -11.35
CA LYS A 106 1.36 -3.64 -10.62
C LYS A 106 1.45 -3.77 -9.10
N ARG A 107 1.82 -4.94 -8.58
CA ARG A 107 1.68 -5.25 -7.15
C ARG A 107 3.01 -5.33 -6.42
N TYR A 108 3.96 -6.07 -6.90
CA TYR A 108 5.21 -6.36 -6.19
C TYR A 108 6.23 -5.22 -6.34
N THR A 109 5.86 -4.01 -5.89
CA THR A 109 6.72 -2.83 -6.07
C THR A 109 6.42 -1.73 -5.06
N TYR A 110 7.47 -1.03 -4.62
CA TYR A 110 7.40 0.18 -3.83
C TYR A 110 8.02 1.36 -4.58
N VAL A 111 7.49 2.55 -4.39
CA VAL A 111 8.03 3.80 -4.98
C VAL A 111 8.43 4.71 -3.83
N PHE A 112 9.64 5.25 -3.91
CA PHE A 112 10.26 6.11 -2.91
C PHE A 112 10.70 7.44 -3.56
N GLY A 113 11.07 8.42 -2.72
CA GLY A 113 11.61 9.71 -3.16
C GLY A 113 10.69 10.90 -2.92
N CYS A 114 9.42 10.69 -2.50
CA CYS A 114 8.57 11.78 -2.07
C CYS A 114 8.89 12.11 -0.60
N PRO A 115 9.40 13.32 -0.29
CA PRO A 115 9.82 13.67 1.08
C PRO A 115 8.64 13.77 2.06
N ASP A 116 7.43 14.04 1.55
CA ASP A 116 6.23 14.23 2.36
C ASP A 116 5.50 12.92 2.69
N LEU A 117 5.97 11.78 2.13
CA LEU A 117 5.37 10.48 2.39
C LEU A 117 6.10 9.74 3.51
N LEU A 118 5.35 9.35 4.53
CA LEU A 118 5.79 8.37 5.50
C LEU A 118 5.70 6.98 4.87
N TYR A 119 6.85 6.37 4.62
CA TYR A 119 6.97 5.02 4.04
C TYR A 119 6.77 3.93 5.10
N ARG A 120 5.72 4.03 5.90
CA ARG A 120 5.46 3.15 7.04
C ARG A 120 5.38 1.68 6.60
N THR A 121 4.60 1.39 5.59
CA THR A 121 4.39 0.02 5.10
C THR A 121 5.67 -0.67 4.64
N PRO A 122 6.48 -0.12 3.70
CA PRO A 122 7.73 -0.76 3.32
C PRO A 122 8.68 -0.90 4.51
N ILE A 123 8.77 0.08 5.40
CA ILE A 123 9.61 0.01 6.60
C ILE A 123 9.20 -1.18 7.49
N GLU A 124 7.92 -1.32 7.79
CA GLU A 124 7.40 -2.43 8.60
C GLU A 124 7.67 -3.79 7.92
N ARG A 125 7.42 -3.90 6.61
CA ARG A 125 7.62 -5.13 5.85
C ARG A 125 9.08 -5.55 5.74
N PHE A 126 9.96 -4.61 5.45
CA PHE A 126 11.40 -4.92 5.40
C PHE A 126 11.98 -5.21 6.78
N ASN A 127 11.51 -4.57 7.85
CA ASN A 127 11.90 -4.93 9.21
C ASN A 127 11.48 -6.35 9.59
N ILE A 128 10.29 -6.79 9.18
CA ILE A 128 9.83 -8.18 9.38
C ILE A 128 10.69 -9.14 8.56
N LEU A 129 10.97 -8.81 7.30
CA LEU A 129 11.81 -9.61 6.42
C LEU A 129 13.21 -9.79 6.99
N MET A 130 13.85 -8.72 7.48
CA MET A 130 15.17 -8.77 8.10
C MET A 130 15.20 -9.65 9.35
N LYS A 131 14.13 -9.63 10.15
CA LYS A 131 14.02 -10.49 11.35
C LYS A 131 13.80 -11.97 11.01
N LYS A 132 13.05 -12.26 9.94
CA LYS A 132 12.74 -13.64 9.52
C LYS A 132 13.83 -14.27 8.64
N GLY A 133 14.72 -13.48 8.08
CA GLY A 133 15.71 -13.89 7.10
C GLY A 133 15.19 -13.81 5.66
N ILE A 134 16.12 -13.70 4.71
CA ILE A 134 15.83 -13.54 3.30
C ILE A 134 15.60 -14.92 2.67
N SER A 135 14.33 -15.30 2.53
CA SER A 135 13.87 -16.39 1.70
C SER A 135 13.02 -15.86 0.54
N PHE A 136 12.82 -16.65 -0.50
CA PHE A 136 11.95 -16.29 -1.62
C PHE A 136 10.52 -16.01 -1.15
N GLU A 137 9.97 -16.86 -0.29
CA GLU A 137 8.61 -16.70 0.26
C GLU A 137 8.49 -15.46 1.15
N ASN A 138 9.49 -15.18 1.99
CA ASN A 138 9.49 -13.97 2.81
C ASN A 138 9.60 -12.70 1.95
N LEU A 139 10.41 -12.73 0.87
CA LEU A 139 10.47 -11.63 -0.11
C LEU A 139 9.13 -11.41 -0.80
N LYS A 140 8.52 -12.49 -1.28
CA LYS A 140 7.21 -12.45 -1.93
C LYS A 140 6.15 -11.85 -0.98
N THR A 141 6.14 -12.28 0.28
CA THR A 141 5.26 -11.75 1.32
C THR A 141 5.53 -10.27 1.61
N ALA A 142 6.79 -9.85 1.70
CA ALA A 142 7.15 -8.46 1.95
C ALA A 142 6.67 -7.50 0.86
N PHE A 143 6.62 -7.96 -0.40
CA PHE A 143 6.11 -7.19 -1.53
C PHE A 143 4.62 -7.44 -1.84
N SER A 144 3.98 -8.41 -1.19
CA SER A 144 2.58 -8.77 -1.42
C SER A 144 1.63 -7.70 -0.91
N VAL A 145 0.60 -7.40 -1.71
CA VAL A 145 -0.49 -6.49 -1.31
C VAL A 145 -1.44 -7.17 -0.32
N GLU A 146 -1.54 -8.49 -0.34
CA GLU A 146 -2.48 -9.25 0.50
C GLU A 146 -2.17 -9.10 1.99
N ALA A 147 -0.91 -9.12 2.36
CA ALA A 147 -0.49 -8.92 3.74
C ALA A 147 -0.82 -7.52 4.32
N LEU A 148 -0.94 -6.50 3.45
CA LEU A 148 -1.45 -5.17 3.83
C LEU A 148 -2.97 -5.16 4.00
N SER A 149 -3.67 -6.00 3.25
CA SER A 149 -5.13 -6.09 3.28
C SER A 149 -5.63 -6.68 4.59
N ASP A 150 -4.93 -7.64 5.18
CA ASP A 150 -5.35 -8.29 6.43
C ASP A 150 -5.27 -7.32 7.62
N GLU A 151 -4.16 -6.59 7.78
CA GLU A 151 -4.04 -5.59 8.85
C GLU A 151 -5.07 -4.45 8.69
N PHE A 152 -5.24 -3.96 7.46
CA PHE A 152 -6.25 -2.95 7.17
C PHE A 152 -7.66 -3.49 7.47
N PHE A 153 -7.95 -4.73 7.05
CA PHE A 153 -9.25 -5.34 7.26
C PHE A 153 -9.55 -5.54 8.76
N ASP A 154 -8.57 -5.95 9.55
CA ASP A 154 -8.73 -6.11 10.99
C ASP A 154 -9.01 -4.77 11.68
N LYS A 155 -8.25 -3.73 11.37
CA LYS A 155 -8.51 -2.37 11.88
C LYS A 155 -9.85 -1.81 11.43
N TYR A 156 -10.21 -2.04 10.16
CA TYR A 156 -11.49 -1.61 9.62
C TYR A 156 -12.66 -2.31 10.31
N ARG A 157 -12.55 -3.62 10.56
CA ARG A 157 -13.54 -4.41 11.29
C ARG A 157 -13.68 -3.95 12.74
N GLU A 158 -12.58 -3.62 13.39
CA GLU A 158 -12.58 -3.09 14.75
C GLU A 158 -13.31 -1.75 14.82
N GLN A 159 -12.98 -0.80 13.97
CA GLN A 159 -13.67 0.48 13.89
C GLN A 159 -15.17 0.33 13.55
N TYR A 160 -15.52 -0.59 12.66
CA TYR A 160 -16.91 -0.92 12.39
C TYR A 160 -17.62 -1.42 13.64
N ALA A 161 -17.00 -2.31 14.41
CA ALA A 161 -17.55 -2.82 15.66
C ALA A 161 -17.71 -1.73 16.72
N ASP A 162 -16.78 -0.77 16.80
CA ASP A 162 -16.87 0.37 17.70
C ASP A 162 -18.06 1.28 17.36
N PHE A 163 -18.29 1.58 16.09
CA PHE A 163 -19.46 2.35 15.65
C PHE A 163 -20.78 1.64 15.97
N ILE A 164 -20.86 0.33 15.72
CA ILE A 164 -22.06 -0.46 16.06
C ILE A 164 -22.30 -0.44 17.57
N GLN A 165 -21.25 -0.65 18.37
CA GLN A 165 -21.34 -0.61 19.82
C GLN A 165 -21.79 0.75 20.34
N TYR A 166 -21.25 1.83 19.77
CA TYR A 166 -21.64 3.19 20.16
C TYR A 166 -23.13 3.48 19.95
N ILE A 167 -23.70 2.98 18.85
CA ILE A 167 -25.11 3.21 18.53
C ILE A 167 -26.02 2.21 19.25
N THR A 168 -25.71 0.91 19.17
CA THR A 168 -26.62 -0.17 19.60
C THR A 168 -26.35 -0.67 21.01
N GLY A 169 -25.18 -0.33 21.58
CA GLY A 169 -24.73 -0.92 22.86
C GLY A 169 -24.18 -2.34 22.71
N LYS A 170 -24.23 -2.92 21.52
CA LYS A 170 -23.89 -4.32 21.26
C LYS A 170 -22.57 -4.46 20.50
N ARG A 171 -21.83 -5.51 20.81
CA ARG A 171 -20.60 -5.89 20.11
C ARG A 171 -20.55 -7.39 19.88
N ILE A 172 -20.08 -7.77 18.69
CA ILE A 172 -19.78 -9.16 18.38
C ILE A 172 -18.38 -9.47 18.92
N VAL A 173 -18.30 -10.42 19.85
CA VAL A 173 -17.04 -10.84 20.48
C VAL A 173 -16.80 -12.32 20.25
N LYS A 174 -15.55 -12.72 20.17
CA LYS A 174 -15.17 -14.12 20.05
C LYS A 174 -15.11 -14.76 21.44
N VAL A 175 -15.93 -15.77 21.67
CA VAL A 175 -15.95 -16.55 22.90
C VAL A 175 -15.57 -17.98 22.55
N GLY A 176 -14.33 -18.36 22.88
CA GLY A 176 -13.76 -19.64 22.42
C GLY A 176 -13.65 -19.71 20.88
N SER A 177 -14.35 -20.66 20.26
CA SER A 177 -14.41 -20.83 18.80
C SER A 177 -15.62 -20.15 18.13
N LYS A 178 -16.54 -19.57 18.89
CA LYS A 178 -17.80 -18.99 18.38
C LYS A 178 -17.80 -17.48 18.50
N TRP A 179 -18.54 -16.84 17.59
CA TRP A 179 -18.82 -15.41 17.65
C TRP A 179 -20.19 -15.20 18.31
N GLU A 180 -20.23 -14.38 19.35
CA GLU A 180 -21.43 -14.08 20.11
C GLU A 180 -21.67 -12.57 20.16
N GLU A 181 -22.93 -12.16 20.08
CA GLU A 181 -23.31 -10.77 20.28
C GLU A 181 -23.53 -10.53 21.78
N LYS A 182 -22.83 -9.56 22.35
CA LYS A 182 -22.95 -9.16 23.77
C LYS A 182 -23.38 -7.71 23.87
N VAL A 183 -24.25 -7.42 24.78
CA VAL A 183 -24.63 -6.06 25.19
C VAL A 183 -23.56 -5.57 26.16
N LEU A 184 -22.80 -4.54 25.80
CA LEU A 184 -21.70 -4.00 26.60
C LEU A 184 -22.07 -2.66 27.28
N CYS A 185 -22.95 -1.89 26.67
CA CYS A 185 -23.39 -0.61 27.22
C CYS A 185 -24.82 -0.29 26.78
N LYS A 186 -25.39 0.80 27.33
CA LYS A 186 -26.71 1.29 26.92
C LYS A 186 -26.64 1.83 25.49
N PRO A 187 -27.64 1.53 24.64
CA PRO A 187 -27.72 2.09 23.30
C PRO A 187 -27.89 3.61 23.33
N ASN A 188 -27.39 4.28 22.29
CA ASN A 188 -27.63 5.70 22.11
C ASN A 188 -29.07 5.91 21.61
N ALA A 189 -29.94 6.39 22.52
CA ALA A 189 -31.38 6.49 22.26
C ALA A 189 -31.68 7.41 21.05
N ALA A 190 -30.98 8.53 20.90
CA ALA A 190 -31.22 9.47 19.82
C ALA A 190 -30.86 8.85 18.46
N LEU A 191 -29.71 8.17 18.36
CA LEU A 191 -29.30 7.50 17.13
C LEU A 191 -30.16 6.28 16.83
N MET A 192 -30.55 5.50 17.85
CA MET A 192 -31.46 4.38 17.64
C MET A 192 -32.83 4.86 17.09
N LEU A 193 -33.35 5.97 17.60
CA LEU A 193 -34.58 6.58 17.08
C LEU A 193 -34.43 7.06 15.64
N ALA A 194 -33.29 7.69 15.29
CA ALA A 194 -33.03 8.17 13.94
C ALA A 194 -33.01 7.05 12.88
N PHE A 195 -32.78 5.81 13.29
CA PHE A 195 -32.82 4.62 12.43
C PHE A 195 -34.08 3.75 12.67
N ASP A 196 -35.12 4.29 13.27
CA ASP A 196 -36.37 3.56 13.61
C ASP A 196 -36.11 2.28 14.43
N HIS A 197 -35.07 2.25 15.23
CA HIS A 197 -34.61 1.06 15.98
C HIS A 197 -34.23 -0.13 15.07
N ASP A 198 -34.00 0.09 13.77
CA ASP A 198 -33.63 -0.95 12.80
C ASP A 198 -32.10 -1.13 12.75
N GLU A 199 -31.60 -2.17 13.41
CA GLU A 199 -30.17 -2.49 13.45
C GLU A 199 -29.60 -2.81 12.06
N LYS A 200 -30.39 -3.30 11.12
CA LYS A 200 -29.93 -3.53 9.74
C LYS A 200 -29.64 -2.22 9.01
N LYS A 201 -30.53 -1.24 9.14
CA LYS A 201 -30.33 0.11 8.61
C LYS A 201 -29.06 0.73 9.21
N ILE A 202 -28.83 0.61 10.51
CA ILE A 202 -27.63 1.09 11.20
C ILE A 202 -26.36 0.45 10.59
N ARG A 203 -26.34 -0.88 10.49
CA ARG A 203 -25.19 -1.61 9.94
C ARG A 203 -24.89 -1.25 8.50
N ASP A 204 -25.90 -1.10 7.68
CA ASP A 204 -25.75 -0.73 6.27
C ASP A 204 -25.29 0.72 6.10
N TYR A 205 -25.79 1.64 6.94
CA TYR A 205 -25.33 3.03 6.96
C TYR A 205 -23.85 3.13 7.34
N ILE A 206 -23.42 2.49 8.43
CA ILE A 206 -22.03 2.53 8.88
C ILE A 206 -21.09 1.94 7.82
N LYS A 207 -21.44 0.81 7.20
CA LYS A 207 -20.64 0.24 6.10
C LYS A 207 -20.46 1.22 4.96
N LYS A 208 -21.55 1.90 4.54
CA LYS A 208 -21.51 2.89 3.46
C LYS A 208 -20.67 4.11 3.86
N MET A 209 -20.85 4.64 5.08
CA MET A 209 -20.08 5.77 5.59
C MET A 209 -18.58 5.46 5.65
N MET A 210 -18.21 4.34 6.27
CA MET A 210 -16.80 3.93 6.34
C MET A 210 -16.19 3.69 4.96
N GLY A 211 -16.93 3.06 4.05
CA GLY A 211 -16.48 2.85 2.68
C GLY A 211 -16.23 4.15 1.94
N ARG A 212 -17.08 5.15 2.11
CA ARG A 212 -16.92 6.50 1.53
C ARG A 212 -15.69 7.20 2.09
N ILE A 213 -15.52 7.22 3.41
CA ILE A 213 -14.35 7.84 4.06
C ILE A 213 -13.06 7.16 3.58
N THR A 214 -13.03 5.84 3.52
CA THR A 214 -11.88 5.08 3.01
C THR A 214 -11.57 5.44 1.55
N PHE A 215 -12.59 5.60 0.73
CA PHE A 215 -12.44 6.03 -0.67
C PHE A 215 -11.88 7.46 -0.77
N LEU A 216 -12.35 8.40 0.05
CA LEU A 216 -11.80 9.76 0.09
C LEU A 216 -10.32 9.76 0.48
N HIS A 217 -9.94 8.98 1.49
CA HIS A 217 -8.53 8.81 1.85
C HIS A 217 -7.69 8.18 0.72
N PHE A 218 -8.26 7.27 -0.05
CA PHE A 218 -7.60 6.73 -1.23
C PHE A 218 -7.37 7.82 -2.30
N LEU A 219 -8.35 8.66 -2.59
CA LEU A 219 -8.22 9.78 -3.53
C LEU A 219 -7.16 10.77 -3.08
N GLN A 220 -7.16 11.12 -1.78
CA GLN A 220 -6.15 11.95 -1.16
C GLN A 220 -4.73 11.38 -1.36
N ARG A 221 -4.52 10.09 -1.08
CA ARG A 221 -3.22 9.42 -1.26
C ARG A 221 -2.77 9.33 -2.72
N LYS A 222 -3.70 9.46 -3.66
CA LYS A 222 -3.39 9.57 -5.10
C LYS A 222 -3.07 11.00 -5.54
N GLY A 223 -3.16 11.98 -4.64
CA GLY A 223 -2.97 13.39 -4.94
C GLY A 223 -4.14 14.02 -5.72
N TRP A 224 -5.29 13.33 -5.81
CA TRP A 224 -6.44 13.79 -6.58
C TRP A 224 -7.32 14.80 -5.83
N MET A 225 -7.00 15.04 -4.56
CA MET A 225 -7.64 16.05 -3.73
C MET A 225 -6.70 17.25 -3.57
N CYS A 226 -6.66 18.10 -4.58
CA CYS A 226 -5.84 19.34 -4.65
C CYS A 226 -4.33 19.12 -4.46
N GLY A 227 -3.81 17.88 -4.65
CA GLY A 227 -2.41 17.55 -4.37
C GLY A 227 -2.06 17.43 -2.88
N ASP A 228 -3.00 17.70 -1.99
CA ASP A 228 -2.80 17.67 -0.55
C ASP A 228 -2.96 16.24 -0.01
N LEU A 229 -1.89 15.67 0.52
CA LEU A 229 -1.85 14.31 1.07
C LEU A 229 -2.51 14.20 2.46
N ASN A 230 -2.85 15.33 3.08
CA ASN A 230 -3.55 15.43 4.36
C ASN A 230 -4.90 16.17 4.23
N TYR A 231 -5.42 16.27 3.03
CA TYR A 231 -6.63 17.05 2.69
C TYR A 231 -7.80 16.81 3.66
N MET A 232 -8.12 15.54 3.95
CA MET A 232 -9.23 15.19 4.85
C MET A 232 -9.02 15.71 6.28
N GLN A 233 -7.81 15.63 6.78
CA GLN A 233 -7.46 16.12 8.12
C GLN A 233 -7.47 17.64 8.13
N ASN A 234 -6.82 18.28 7.17
CA ASN A 234 -6.78 19.74 7.05
C ASN A 234 -8.19 20.33 6.90
N MET A 235 -9.04 19.69 6.10
CA MET A 235 -10.42 20.09 5.92
C MET A 235 -11.22 19.98 7.22
N PHE A 236 -11.02 18.92 8.01
CA PHE A 236 -11.65 18.78 9.34
C PHE A 236 -11.14 19.83 10.34
N GLU A 237 -9.83 20.00 10.44
CA GLU A 237 -9.21 20.94 11.39
C GLU A 237 -9.61 22.39 11.13
N ASN A 238 -9.74 22.78 9.86
CA ASN A 238 -10.11 24.13 9.44
C ASN A 238 -11.63 24.35 9.33
N SER A 239 -12.44 23.31 9.50
CA SER A 239 -13.90 23.44 9.39
C SER A 239 -14.52 24.14 10.60
N ALA A 240 -15.45 25.06 10.34
CA ALA A 240 -16.34 25.61 11.36
C ALA A 240 -17.44 24.61 11.81
N TYR A 241 -17.66 23.55 11.02
CA TYR A 241 -18.75 22.57 11.22
C TYR A 241 -18.28 21.25 11.80
N LYS A 242 -17.33 21.26 12.76
CA LYS A 242 -16.74 20.02 13.32
C LYS A 242 -17.80 19.11 13.97
N ASN A 243 -18.83 19.69 14.60
CA ASN A 243 -19.89 18.93 15.27
C ASN A 243 -20.94 18.37 14.30
N ASP A 244 -20.99 18.90 13.09
CA ASP A 244 -21.90 18.53 12.00
C ASP A 244 -21.12 18.20 10.72
N TYR A 245 -19.94 17.65 10.89
CA TYR A 245 -18.97 17.49 9.80
C TYR A 245 -19.45 16.53 8.71
N LEU A 246 -20.20 15.50 9.09
CA LEU A 246 -20.72 14.51 8.15
C LEU A 246 -21.69 15.18 7.17
N ASP A 247 -22.72 15.86 7.68
CA ASP A 247 -23.79 16.40 6.85
C ASP A 247 -23.38 17.71 6.16
N SER A 248 -22.64 18.57 6.88
CA SER A 248 -22.26 19.88 6.35
C SER A 248 -21.02 19.86 5.46
N VAL A 249 -20.17 18.84 5.52
CA VAL A 249 -18.89 18.78 4.79
C VAL A 249 -18.73 17.52 3.95
N LEU A 250 -18.81 16.34 4.57
CA LEU A 250 -18.53 15.08 3.86
C LEU A 250 -19.60 14.71 2.84
N GLU A 251 -20.87 14.87 3.17
CA GLU A 251 -21.96 14.59 2.23
C GLU A 251 -21.96 15.52 1.02
N PRO A 252 -21.84 16.86 1.16
CA PRO A 252 -21.65 17.77 0.03
C PRO A 252 -20.41 17.45 -0.81
N LEU A 253 -19.29 17.14 -0.18
CA LEU A 253 -18.07 16.72 -0.89
C LEU A 253 -18.33 15.46 -1.73
N PHE A 254 -18.96 14.47 -1.15
CA PHE A 254 -19.17 13.18 -1.80
C PHE A 254 -20.25 13.24 -2.88
N PHE A 255 -21.41 13.82 -2.57
CA PHE A 255 -22.55 13.87 -3.48
C PHE A 255 -22.53 15.08 -4.40
N GLY A 256 -22.21 16.26 -3.88
CA GLY A 256 -22.22 17.49 -4.64
C GLY A 256 -21.03 17.66 -5.58
N ILE A 257 -19.83 17.17 -5.18
CA ILE A 257 -18.61 17.36 -5.95
C ILE A 257 -18.21 16.10 -6.70
N LEU A 258 -18.00 14.99 -5.99
CA LEU A 258 -17.42 13.79 -6.60
C LEU A 258 -18.42 13.01 -7.46
N ASN A 259 -19.68 12.99 -7.08
CA ASN A 259 -20.73 12.23 -7.77
C ASN A 259 -21.54 13.05 -8.80
N THR A 260 -21.30 14.34 -8.92
CA THR A 260 -21.96 15.20 -9.90
C THR A 260 -21.22 15.19 -11.23
N LYS A 261 -21.95 15.12 -12.34
CA LYS A 261 -21.35 15.17 -13.69
C LYS A 261 -20.63 16.50 -13.91
N THR A 262 -19.51 16.47 -14.65
CA THR A 262 -18.68 17.66 -14.89
C THR A 262 -19.44 18.84 -15.50
N ALA A 263 -20.49 18.59 -16.29
CA ALA A 263 -21.33 19.62 -16.89
C ALA A 263 -22.30 20.29 -15.88
N GLU A 264 -22.44 19.75 -14.69
CA GLU A 264 -23.38 20.22 -13.64
C GLU A 264 -22.65 20.77 -12.40
N ARG A 265 -21.29 20.83 -12.46
CA ARG A 265 -20.43 21.32 -11.38
C ARG A 265 -20.21 22.82 -11.40
#